data_94f9fd8edd18d9bf74a3961ffa69e215
#
_entry.id   94f9fd8edd18d9bf74a3961ffa69e215
#
_cell.length_a   1.000
_cell.length_b   1.000
_cell.length_c   1.000
_cell.angle_alpha   90.00
_cell.angle_beta   90.00
_cell.angle_gamma   90.00
#
_symmetry.space_group_name_H-M   'P 1'
#
loop_
_entity.id
_entity.type
_entity.pdbx_description
1 polymer ?
#
loop_
_entity_poly.entity_id
_entity_poly.type
_entity_poly.pdbx_seq_one_letter_code
_entity_poly.pdbx_strand_id
1 'polypeptide(L)'
;MALDTIDELAGWGLVPPVVVADAGYGQNADFRDGLEHRSIDYVVAIRSDVTAHPYEARPTAPRWSGNGRKPQPRYRGRPTPVAALAAGHGRHAFTEVTWREGSRGPMRSHFLALRVRPAGIKSRRLAQAAALAGHGHWDGVLPEVALLVEWPDGAQAPTGYWLSNLSDTLSLAELVRLAKIRWRIEHDYRELKHGLGLDHFEGRSWTG
;
A
#
# COMPACT_ATOMS: atom_id res chain seq x y z
N MET A 1 16.22 -7.57 -4.84
CA MET A 1 15.47 -8.37 -5.84
C MET A 1 14.35 -7.56 -6.51
N ALA A 2 13.17 -7.31 -5.90
CA ALA A 2 12.09 -6.62 -6.65
C ALA A 2 12.45 -5.20 -7.11
N LEU A 3 13.08 -4.39 -6.27
CA LEU A 3 13.55 -3.05 -6.66
C LEU A 3 14.67 -3.11 -7.70
N ASP A 4 15.56 -4.10 -7.61
CA ASP A 4 16.65 -4.28 -8.58
C ASP A 4 16.10 -4.64 -9.97
N THR A 5 15.02 -5.45 -10.03
CA THR A 5 14.32 -5.75 -11.28
C THR A 5 13.68 -4.50 -11.88
N ILE A 6 13.11 -3.63 -11.04
CA ILE A 6 12.57 -2.34 -11.49
C ILE A 6 13.68 -1.45 -12.06
N ASP A 7 14.85 -1.42 -11.40
CA ASP A 7 16.01 -0.65 -11.87
C ASP A 7 16.55 -1.18 -13.21
N GLU A 8 16.56 -2.51 -13.36
CA GLU A 8 16.95 -3.16 -14.63
C GLU A 8 15.98 -2.81 -15.75
N LEU A 9 14.67 -2.88 -15.52
CA LEU A 9 13.64 -2.47 -16.48
C LEU A 9 13.76 -0.99 -16.85
N ALA A 10 14.02 -0.13 -15.86
CA ALA A 10 14.25 1.29 -16.09
C ALA A 10 15.48 1.54 -16.99
N GLY A 11 16.53 0.74 -16.83
CA GLY A 11 17.71 0.74 -17.70
C GLY A 11 17.38 0.41 -19.17
N TRP A 12 16.30 -0.30 -19.42
CA TRP A 12 15.78 -0.60 -20.76
C TRP A 12 14.71 0.41 -21.23
N GLY A 13 14.48 1.50 -20.48
CA GLY A 13 13.47 2.51 -20.78
C GLY A 13 12.05 2.09 -20.42
N LEU A 14 11.89 1.01 -19.65
CA LEU A 14 10.59 0.46 -19.22
C LEU A 14 10.31 0.87 -17.77
N VAL A 15 9.85 2.10 -17.57
CA VAL A 15 9.46 2.57 -16.23
C VAL A 15 7.95 2.37 -16.05
N PRO A 16 7.50 1.56 -15.07
CA PRO A 16 6.08 1.39 -14.83
C PRO A 16 5.48 2.67 -14.22
N PRO A 17 4.33 3.15 -14.70
CA PRO A 17 3.68 4.32 -14.12
C PRO A 17 3.15 4.05 -12.70
N VAL A 18 2.73 2.81 -12.43
CA VAL A 18 2.22 2.36 -11.12
C VAL A 18 2.66 0.93 -10.88
N VAL A 19 3.13 0.65 -9.66
CA VAL A 19 3.42 -0.71 -9.21
C VAL A 19 2.28 -1.23 -8.34
N VAL A 20 1.76 -2.40 -8.69
CA VAL A 20 0.80 -3.14 -7.87
C VAL A 20 1.48 -4.38 -7.29
N ALA A 21 1.30 -4.63 -5.98
CA ALA A 21 1.93 -5.75 -5.31
C ALA A 21 1.01 -6.35 -4.23
N ASP A 22 1.34 -7.58 -3.84
CA ASP A 22 0.65 -8.26 -2.75
C ASP A 22 1.12 -7.83 -1.36
N ALA A 23 0.52 -8.42 -0.33
CA ALA A 23 0.82 -8.07 1.04
C ALA A 23 2.24 -8.51 1.48
N GLY A 24 2.89 -9.43 0.78
CA GLY A 24 4.28 -9.79 1.04
C GLY A 24 5.22 -8.60 0.80
N TYR A 25 4.97 -7.85 -0.26
CA TYR A 25 5.71 -6.62 -0.57
C TYR A 25 5.13 -5.39 0.12
N GLY A 26 3.80 -5.25 0.11
CA GLY A 26 3.14 -4.03 0.59
C GLY A 26 3.33 -3.73 2.07
N GLN A 27 3.55 -4.73 2.91
CA GLN A 27 3.88 -4.53 4.32
C GLN A 27 5.30 -3.99 4.54
N ASN A 28 6.21 -4.21 3.58
CA ASN A 28 7.60 -3.81 3.71
C ASN A 28 7.75 -2.31 3.47
N ALA A 29 8.11 -1.58 4.53
CA ALA A 29 8.32 -0.14 4.45
C ALA A 29 9.50 0.24 3.55
N ASP A 30 10.57 -0.58 3.49
CA ASP A 30 11.70 -0.34 2.58
C ASP A 30 11.29 -0.47 1.11
N PHE A 31 10.37 -1.38 0.81
CA PHE A 31 9.88 -1.54 -0.56
C PHE A 31 9.09 -0.30 -1.01
N ARG A 32 8.16 0.19 -0.17
CA ARG A 32 7.40 1.41 -0.49
C ARG A 32 8.29 2.64 -0.60
N ASP A 33 9.20 2.83 0.37
CA ASP A 33 10.19 3.90 0.36
C ASP A 33 11.09 3.83 -0.88
N GLY A 34 11.52 2.61 -1.25
CA GLY A 34 12.30 2.38 -2.47
C GLY A 34 11.55 2.72 -3.76
N LEU A 35 10.24 2.55 -3.83
CA LEU A 35 9.40 3.00 -4.94
C LEU A 35 9.31 4.54 -4.96
N GLU A 36 9.06 5.16 -3.80
CA GLU A 36 8.98 6.62 -3.65
C GLU A 36 10.29 7.31 -4.07
N HIS A 37 11.45 6.75 -3.69
CA HIS A 37 12.76 7.27 -4.11
C HIS A 37 12.98 7.20 -5.64
N ARG A 38 12.27 6.31 -6.33
CA ARG A 38 12.29 6.18 -7.80
C ARG A 38 11.18 6.98 -8.47
N SER A 39 10.42 7.77 -7.71
CA SER A 39 9.23 8.48 -8.19
C SER A 39 8.22 7.57 -8.87
N ILE A 40 8.08 6.34 -8.37
CA ILE A 40 7.13 5.35 -8.85
C ILE A 40 5.92 5.31 -7.92
N ASP A 41 4.75 5.49 -8.50
CA ASP A 41 3.49 5.35 -7.79
C ASP A 41 3.18 3.88 -7.49
N TYR A 42 2.40 3.65 -6.43
CA TYR A 42 2.04 2.28 -6.07
C TYR A 42 0.62 2.14 -5.51
N VAL A 43 0.05 0.96 -5.69
CA VAL A 43 -1.11 0.44 -4.95
C VAL A 43 -0.75 -0.96 -4.46
N VAL A 44 -0.43 -1.11 -3.19
CA VAL A 44 0.09 -2.37 -2.64
C VAL A 44 -0.83 -2.91 -1.55
N ALA A 45 -1.19 -4.19 -1.68
CA ALA A 45 -1.99 -4.85 -0.65
C ALA A 45 -1.21 -4.95 0.66
N ILE A 46 -1.93 -4.87 1.78
CA ILE A 46 -1.39 -5.03 3.12
C ILE A 46 -2.29 -5.94 3.96
N ARG A 47 -1.77 -6.43 5.07
CA ARG A 47 -2.58 -7.17 6.05
C ARG A 47 -3.39 -6.22 6.92
N SER A 48 -4.47 -6.73 7.48
CA SER A 48 -5.39 -6.02 8.37
C SER A 48 -4.77 -5.52 9.68
N ASP A 49 -3.68 -6.15 10.11
CA ASP A 49 -2.94 -5.86 11.35
C ASP A 49 -1.84 -4.79 11.19
N VAL A 50 -1.56 -4.35 9.96
CA VAL A 50 -0.66 -3.20 9.73
C VAL A 50 -1.19 -2.00 10.50
N THR A 51 -0.30 -1.31 11.22
CA THR A 51 -0.69 -0.20 12.08
C THR A 51 -0.43 1.15 11.44
N ALA A 52 -1.34 2.09 11.68
CA ALA A 52 -1.22 3.47 11.24
C ALA A 52 -1.77 4.44 12.31
N HIS A 53 -1.36 5.69 12.21
CA HIS A 53 -2.05 6.78 12.89
C HIS A 53 -3.11 7.38 11.95
N PRO A 54 -4.24 7.89 12.49
CA PRO A 54 -5.16 8.73 11.73
C PRO A 54 -4.43 9.92 11.09
N TYR A 55 -4.92 10.40 9.97
CA TYR A 55 -4.32 11.52 9.24
C TYR A 55 -4.11 12.77 10.11
N GLU A 56 -5.10 13.07 10.96
CA GLU A 56 -5.13 14.26 11.84
C GLU A 56 -4.15 14.16 13.00
N ALA A 57 -3.69 12.96 13.34
CA ALA A 57 -2.75 12.77 14.43
C ALA A 57 -1.44 13.52 14.19
N ARG A 58 -0.99 14.24 15.19
CA ARG A 58 0.28 14.99 15.15
C ARG A 58 1.17 14.60 16.30
N PRO A 59 2.49 14.49 16.06
CA PRO A 59 3.44 14.30 17.14
C PRO A 59 3.58 15.56 17.97
N THR A 60 3.82 15.39 19.26
CA THR A 60 4.05 16.48 20.20
C THR A 60 5.32 16.24 21.01
N ALA A 61 6.02 17.30 21.35
CA ALA A 61 7.14 17.26 22.28
C ALA A 61 6.79 18.02 23.56
N PRO A 62 7.23 17.57 24.74
CA PRO A 62 7.14 18.38 25.94
C PRO A 62 8.00 19.65 25.79
N ARG A 63 7.64 20.69 26.53
CA ARG A 63 8.44 21.92 26.57
C ARG A 63 9.84 21.57 27.07
N TRP A 64 10.86 22.02 26.35
CA TRP A 64 12.22 21.84 26.79
C TRP A 64 12.51 22.72 27.99
N SER A 65 13.12 22.17 29.03
CA SER A 65 13.47 22.85 30.26
C SER A 65 14.76 23.73 30.17
N GLY A 66 15.46 23.64 29.03
CA GLY A 66 16.76 24.31 28.86
C GLY A 66 17.96 23.43 29.16
N ASN A 67 17.75 22.30 29.87
CA ASN A 67 18.82 21.38 30.26
C ASN A 67 18.71 20.04 29.53
N GLY A 68 19.84 19.47 29.15
CA GLY A 68 19.91 18.17 28.48
C GLY A 68 19.48 18.21 27.02
N ARG A 69 19.25 17.01 26.46
CA ARG A 69 18.85 16.85 25.05
C ARG A 69 17.44 17.37 24.82
N LYS A 70 17.25 18.18 23.77
CA LYS A 70 15.94 18.66 23.36
C LYS A 70 14.98 17.48 23.08
N PRO A 71 13.77 17.49 23.68
CA PRO A 71 12.79 16.42 23.44
C PRO A 71 12.41 16.31 21.97
N GLN A 72 12.37 15.10 21.46
CA GLN A 72 11.90 14.81 20.09
C GLN A 72 10.39 14.68 20.08
N PRO A 73 9.70 15.22 19.07
CA PRO A 73 8.26 15.02 18.89
C PRO A 73 7.90 13.53 18.72
N ARG A 74 6.82 13.11 19.36
CA ARG A 74 6.30 11.73 19.30
C ARG A 74 4.78 11.73 19.28
N TYR A 75 4.20 10.78 18.59
CA TYR A 75 2.76 10.50 18.70
C TYR A 75 2.44 10.02 20.12
N ARG A 76 1.45 10.62 20.76
CA ARG A 76 0.99 10.26 22.11
C ARG A 76 0.10 9.03 22.10
N GLY A 77 -0.79 8.95 21.10
CA GLY A 77 -1.63 7.77 20.86
C GLY A 77 -0.82 6.61 20.28
N ARG A 78 -1.20 5.39 20.67
CA ARG A 78 -0.68 4.19 20.00
C ARG A 78 -1.22 4.12 18.57
N PRO A 79 -0.42 3.63 17.61
CA PRO A 79 -0.94 3.37 16.28
C PRO A 79 -1.99 2.25 16.33
N THR A 80 -3.00 2.36 15.49
CA THR A 80 -4.15 1.45 15.44
C THR A 80 -4.04 0.55 14.21
N PRO A 81 -4.41 -0.74 14.28
CA PRO A 81 -4.53 -1.58 13.10
C PRO A 81 -5.47 -0.96 12.06
N VAL A 82 -5.09 -1.05 10.78
CA VAL A 82 -5.88 -0.45 9.69
C VAL A 82 -7.31 -1.01 9.64
N ALA A 83 -7.49 -2.27 10.03
CA ALA A 83 -8.82 -2.88 10.17
C ALA A 83 -9.70 -2.13 11.19
N ALA A 84 -9.14 -1.78 12.33
CA ALA A 84 -9.87 -1.05 13.38
C ALA A 84 -10.12 0.41 12.96
N LEU A 85 -9.17 1.06 12.27
CA LEU A 85 -9.38 2.39 11.70
C LEU A 85 -10.57 2.38 10.74
N ALA A 86 -10.59 1.44 9.79
CA ALA A 86 -11.67 1.33 8.80
C ALA A 86 -13.03 1.00 9.44
N ALA A 87 -13.05 0.02 10.36
CA ALA A 87 -14.27 -0.39 11.06
C ALA A 87 -14.89 0.76 11.87
N GLY A 88 -14.07 1.64 12.43
CA GLY A 88 -14.52 2.82 13.17
C GLY A 88 -15.38 3.80 12.37
N HIS A 89 -15.27 3.80 11.04
CA HIS A 89 -16.12 4.62 10.15
C HIS A 89 -17.50 4.01 9.90
N GLY A 90 -17.69 2.72 10.22
CA GLY A 90 -18.94 1.99 9.96
C GLY A 90 -19.18 1.73 8.47
N ARG A 91 -20.03 0.72 8.18
CA ARG A 91 -20.31 0.30 6.80
C ARG A 91 -20.92 1.40 5.93
N HIS A 92 -21.66 2.32 6.52
CA HIS A 92 -22.30 3.42 5.79
C HIS A 92 -21.30 4.40 5.13
N ALA A 93 -20.04 4.40 5.55
CA ALA A 93 -18.99 5.22 4.94
C ALA A 93 -18.41 4.58 3.65
N PHE A 94 -18.75 3.33 3.38
CA PHE A 94 -18.24 2.62 2.20
C PHE A 94 -19.19 2.84 1.01
N THR A 95 -18.60 3.13 -0.15
CA THR A 95 -19.31 3.37 -1.42
C THR A 95 -19.20 2.14 -2.31
N GLU A 96 -20.30 1.72 -2.93
CA GLU A 96 -20.28 0.65 -3.93
C GLU A 96 -19.50 1.12 -5.17
N VAL A 97 -18.55 0.30 -5.62
CA VAL A 97 -17.78 0.52 -6.84
C VAL A 97 -17.79 -0.74 -7.68
N THR A 98 -18.17 -0.60 -8.94
CA THR A 98 -17.99 -1.64 -9.98
C THR A 98 -16.65 -1.36 -10.66
N TRP A 99 -15.73 -2.34 -10.62
CA TRP A 99 -14.40 -2.16 -11.22
C TRP A 99 -14.19 -2.93 -12.51
N ARG A 100 -15.10 -3.85 -12.85
CA ARG A 100 -15.01 -4.68 -14.04
C ARG A 100 -16.33 -5.31 -14.40
N GLU A 101 -16.58 -5.45 -15.70
CA GLU A 101 -17.61 -6.37 -16.23
C GLU A 101 -16.99 -7.75 -16.37
N GLY A 102 -17.56 -8.72 -15.68
CA GLY A 102 -17.14 -10.13 -15.75
C GLY A 102 -18.11 -10.94 -16.61
N SER A 103 -17.69 -12.15 -17.00
CA SER A 103 -18.56 -13.10 -17.77
C SER A 103 -19.83 -13.52 -17.00
N ARG A 104 -19.86 -13.34 -15.68
CA ARG A 104 -20.99 -13.64 -14.80
C ARG A 104 -21.71 -12.39 -14.27
N GLY A 105 -21.46 -11.22 -14.88
CA GLY A 105 -22.00 -9.93 -14.46
C GLY A 105 -20.95 -9.01 -13.84
N PRO A 106 -21.38 -7.81 -13.42
CA PRO A 106 -20.49 -6.78 -12.87
C PRO A 106 -19.82 -7.25 -11.58
N MET A 107 -18.51 -7.04 -11.49
CA MET A 107 -17.75 -7.26 -10.25
C MET A 107 -17.75 -5.97 -9.44
N ARG A 108 -18.45 -6.00 -8.32
CA ARG A 108 -18.66 -4.85 -7.44
C ARG A 108 -18.45 -5.20 -5.96
N SER A 109 -18.10 -4.24 -5.18
CA SER A 109 -17.99 -4.31 -3.73
C SER A 109 -18.07 -2.91 -3.13
N HIS A 110 -18.03 -2.80 -1.81
CA HIS A 110 -18.01 -1.51 -1.13
C HIS A 110 -16.59 -1.15 -0.72
N PHE A 111 -16.21 0.10 -0.97
CA PHE A 111 -14.86 0.61 -0.71
C PHE A 111 -14.90 1.91 0.07
N LEU A 112 -13.88 2.10 0.88
CA LEU A 112 -13.60 3.33 1.61
C LEU A 112 -12.14 3.71 1.37
N ALA A 113 -11.87 4.97 1.03
CA ALA A 113 -10.53 5.53 0.98
C ALA A 113 -10.33 6.50 2.16
N LEU A 114 -9.26 6.33 2.89
CA LEU A 114 -8.87 7.16 4.04
C LEU A 114 -7.44 7.66 3.84
N ARG A 115 -7.10 8.81 4.43
CA ARG A 115 -5.70 9.22 4.59
C ARG A 115 -5.21 8.71 5.94
N VAL A 116 -4.04 8.08 5.93
CA VAL A 116 -3.41 7.53 7.14
C VAL A 116 -1.91 7.79 7.15
N ARG A 117 -1.28 7.63 8.31
CA ARG A 117 0.17 7.70 8.49
C ARG A 117 0.69 6.33 8.93
N PRO A 118 1.22 5.49 8.01
CA PRO A 118 1.74 4.19 8.35
C PRO A 118 2.76 4.26 9.47
N ALA A 119 2.57 3.45 10.51
CA ALA A 119 3.40 3.46 11.71
C ALA A 119 4.40 2.29 11.71
N GLY A 120 5.28 2.30 12.68
CA GLY A 120 6.29 1.28 12.88
C GLY A 120 7.70 1.86 12.98
N ILE A 121 8.61 1.07 13.54
CA ILE A 121 10.00 1.51 13.77
C ILE A 121 10.67 1.85 12.43
N LYS A 122 10.45 1.02 11.42
CA LYS A 122 11.08 1.19 10.11
C LYS A 122 10.53 2.43 9.39
N SER A 123 9.20 2.58 9.29
CA SER A 123 8.56 3.77 8.70
C SER A 123 9.06 5.06 9.35
N ARG A 124 9.19 5.05 10.68
CA ARG A 124 9.73 6.20 11.40
C ARG A 124 11.20 6.51 11.06
N ARG A 125 12.05 5.47 10.95
CA ARG A 125 13.47 5.65 10.60
C ARG A 125 13.64 6.20 9.19
N LEU A 126 12.88 5.69 8.24
CA LEU A 126 12.88 6.17 6.84
C LEU A 126 12.41 7.62 6.76
N ALA A 127 11.27 7.95 7.37
CA ALA A 127 10.76 9.31 7.40
C ALA A 127 11.75 10.31 8.05
N GLN A 128 12.40 9.89 9.14
CA GLN A 128 13.41 10.71 9.80
C GLN A 128 14.63 10.91 8.90
N ALA A 129 15.12 9.88 8.23
CA ALA A 129 16.25 9.97 7.33
C ALA A 129 15.96 10.90 6.14
N ALA A 130 14.79 10.74 5.51
CA ALA A 130 14.34 11.59 4.42
C ALA A 130 14.23 13.07 4.84
N ALA A 131 13.61 13.36 5.98
CA ALA A 131 13.48 14.72 6.49
C ALA A 131 14.84 15.37 6.81
N LEU A 132 15.76 14.62 7.40
CA LEU A 132 17.11 15.12 7.69
C LEU A 132 17.90 15.39 6.42
N ALA A 133 17.79 14.53 5.41
CA ALA A 133 18.44 14.71 4.11
C ALA A 133 17.87 15.92 3.33
N GLY A 134 16.54 16.10 3.34
CA GLY A 134 15.88 17.17 2.60
C GLY A 134 15.88 18.53 3.29
N HIS A 135 15.66 18.56 4.62
CA HIS A 135 15.43 19.80 5.36
C HIS A 135 16.36 20.01 6.57
N GLY A 136 17.27 19.07 6.82
CA GLY A 136 18.17 19.11 8.00
C GLY A 136 17.45 18.99 9.35
N HIS A 137 16.13 18.83 9.35
CA HIS A 137 15.29 18.80 10.54
C HIS A 137 14.13 17.81 10.38
N TRP A 138 13.78 17.12 11.46
CA TRP A 138 12.61 16.25 11.50
C TRP A 138 11.65 16.69 12.61
N ASP A 139 10.42 16.98 12.23
CA ASP A 139 9.34 17.42 13.11
C ASP A 139 8.58 16.25 13.78
N GLY A 140 8.94 15.01 13.46
CA GLY A 140 8.29 13.80 14.00
C GLY A 140 7.07 13.33 13.21
N VAL A 141 6.64 14.06 12.17
CA VAL A 141 5.46 13.71 11.37
C VAL A 141 5.81 12.58 10.41
N LEU A 142 5.01 11.52 10.44
CA LEU A 142 5.11 10.43 9.46
C LEU A 142 4.45 10.85 8.14
N PRO A 143 4.99 10.43 6.99
CA PRO A 143 4.36 10.67 5.70
C PRO A 143 2.95 10.06 5.65
N GLU A 144 2.10 10.68 4.87
CA GLU A 144 0.74 10.22 4.66
C GLU A 144 0.61 9.43 3.37
N VAL A 145 -0.30 8.48 3.36
CA VAL A 145 -0.68 7.69 2.20
C VAL A 145 -2.18 7.44 2.20
N ALA A 146 -2.74 7.09 1.05
CA ALA A 146 -4.10 6.59 0.98
C ALA A 146 -4.16 5.15 1.51
N LEU A 147 -5.18 4.85 2.32
CA LEU A 147 -5.60 3.52 2.71
C LEU A 147 -6.92 3.23 2.01
N LEU A 148 -6.89 2.32 1.05
CA LEU A 148 -8.09 1.78 0.43
C LEU A 148 -8.52 0.52 1.18
N VAL A 149 -9.82 0.42 1.48
CA VAL A 149 -10.40 -0.71 2.23
C VAL A 149 -11.60 -1.24 1.48
N GLU A 150 -11.72 -2.56 1.39
CA GLU A 150 -12.84 -3.25 0.79
C GLU A 150 -13.67 -3.95 1.86
N TRP A 151 -15.00 -3.77 1.79
CA TRP A 151 -15.96 -4.49 2.61
C TRP A 151 -17.02 -5.14 1.70
N PRO A 152 -16.84 -6.41 1.31
CA PRO A 152 -17.76 -7.12 0.44
C PRO A 152 -19.15 -7.29 1.06
N ASP A 153 -20.16 -7.48 0.22
CA ASP A 153 -21.49 -7.83 0.68
C ASP A 153 -21.48 -9.18 1.40
N GLY A 154 -22.26 -9.26 2.47
CA GLY A 154 -22.33 -10.45 3.32
C GLY A 154 -21.13 -10.66 4.25
N ALA A 155 -20.03 -9.92 4.10
CA ALA A 155 -18.91 -10.00 5.03
C ALA A 155 -19.19 -9.26 6.34
N GLN A 156 -18.80 -9.86 7.46
CA GLN A 156 -18.96 -9.30 8.80
C GLN A 156 -18.02 -8.11 9.07
N ALA A 157 -16.89 -8.04 8.35
CA ALA A 157 -15.86 -7.03 8.48
C ALA A 157 -15.17 -6.78 7.12
N PRO A 158 -14.44 -5.67 6.98
CA PRO A 158 -13.59 -5.44 5.81
C PRO A 158 -12.58 -6.57 5.60
N THR A 159 -12.32 -6.93 4.35
CA THR A 159 -11.46 -8.08 3.99
C THR A 159 -10.24 -7.70 3.17
N GLY A 160 -10.26 -6.57 2.44
CA GLY A 160 -9.17 -6.09 1.60
C GLY A 160 -8.62 -4.76 2.07
N TYR A 161 -7.29 -4.61 2.06
CA TYR A 161 -6.60 -3.41 2.50
C TYR A 161 -5.42 -3.12 1.57
N TRP A 162 -5.27 -1.87 1.12
CA TRP A 162 -4.17 -1.42 0.27
C TRP A 162 -3.65 -0.07 0.74
N LEU A 163 -2.34 0.13 0.61
CA LEU A 163 -1.72 1.45 0.73
C LEU A 163 -1.37 1.97 -0.66
N SER A 164 -1.49 3.29 -0.85
CA SER A 164 -1.15 3.96 -2.10
C SER A 164 -0.58 5.36 -1.83
N ASN A 165 0.46 5.73 -2.59
CA ASN A 165 1.01 7.10 -2.63
C ASN A 165 0.39 7.97 -3.73
N LEU A 166 -0.56 7.43 -4.49
CA LEU A 166 -1.26 8.18 -5.54
C LEU A 166 -1.95 9.44 -4.99
N SER A 167 -2.05 10.44 -5.86
CA SER A 167 -2.71 11.71 -5.55
C SER A 167 -4.14 11.51 -5.06
N ASP A 168 -4.59 12.37 -4.16
CA ASP A 168 -5.98 12.47 -3.68
C ASP A 168 -6.94 13.01 -4.75
N THR A 169 -6.42 13.49 -5.88
CA THR A 169 -7.23 13.86 -7.05
C THR A 169 -7.75 12.65 -7.82
N LEU A 170 -7.18 11.46 -7.57
CA LEU A 170 -7.63 10.23 -8.19
C LEU A 170 -9.00 9.81 -7.62
N SER A 171 -9.94 9.47 -8.50
CA SER A 171 -11.25 9.01 -8.05
C SER A 171 -11.18 7.67 -7.33
N LEU A 172 -12.12 7.41 -6.41
CA LEU A 172 -12.22 6.12 -5.72
C LEU A 172 -12.30 4.94 -6.72
N ALA A 173 -13.03 5.11 -7.82
CA ALA A 173 -13.18 4.08 -8.84
C ALA A 173 -11.87 3.73 -9.55
N GLU A 174 -11.04 4.73 -9.85
CA GLU A 174 -9.71 4.53 -10.44
C GLU A 174 -8.77 3.82 -9.47
N LEU A 175 -8.74 4.26 -8.20
CA LEU A 175 -7.93 3.61 -7.16
C LEU A 175 -8.34 2.13 -6.98
N VAL A 176 -9.65 1.85 -6.97
CA VAL A 176 -10.18 0.47 -6.89
C VAL A 176 -9.76 -0.36 -8.11
N ARG A 177 -9.82 0.20 -9.33
CA ARG A 177 -9.38 -0.52 -10.55
C ARG A 177 -7.91 -0.91 -10.44
N LEU A 178 -7.04 0.00 -9.98
CA LEU A 178 -5.63 -0.29 -9.76
C LEU A 178 -5.43 -1.37 -8.68
N ALA A 179 -6.09 -1.27 -7.54
CA ALA A 179 -6.01 -2.27 -6.48
C ALA A 179 -6.46 -3.67 -6.93
N LYS A 180 -7.44 -3.72 -7.85
CA LYS A 180 -8.01 -4.96 -8.36
C LYS A 180 -7.35 -5.48 -9.64
N ILE A 181 -6.42 -4.74 -10.27
CA ILE A 181 -5.82 -5.13 -11.55
C ILE A 181 -4.93 -6.38 -11.44
N ARG A 182 -4.47 -6.74 -10.25
CA ARG A 182 -3.59 -7.89 -10.01
C ARG A 182 -4.14 -9.23 -10.55
N TRP A 183 -5.47 -9.37 -10.64
CA TRP A 183 -6.07 -10.57 -11.23
C TRP A 183 -5.60 -10.81 -12.68
N ARG A 184 -5.21 -9.75 -13.43
CA ARG A 184 -4.69 -9.86 -14.80
C ARG A 184 -3.40 -10.66 -14.84
N ILE A 185 -2.53 -10.47 -13.84
CA ILE A 185 -1.26 -11.21 -13.75
C ILE A 185 -1.53 -12.72 -13.65
N GLU A 186 -2.50 -13.11 -12.84
CA GLU A 186 -2.88 -14.53 -12.69
C GLU A 186 -3.54 -15.08 -13.97
N HIS A 187 -4.33 -14.26 -14.64
CA HIS A 187 -4.95 -14.61 -15.93
C HIS A 187 -3.87 -14.73 -17.01
N ASP A 188 -3.05 -13.72 -17.20
CA ASP A 188 -2.01 -13.68 -18.23
C ASP A 188 -0.98 -14.80 -18.03
N TYR A 189 -0.63 -15.10 -16.78
CA TYR A 189 0.25 -16.23 -16.45
C TYR A 189 -0.38 -17.58 -16.80
N ARG A 190 -1.68 -17.74 -16.61
CA ARG A 190 -2.43 -18.94 -17.02
C ARG A 190 -2.45 -19.07 -18.54
N GLU A 191 -2.77 -17.99 -19.24
CA GLU A 191 -2.77 -17.94 -20.70
C GLU A 191 -1.39 -18.29 -21.29
N LEU A 192 -0.31 -17.72 -20.71
CA LEU A 192 1.05 -18.05 -21.10
C LEU A 192 1.38 -19.53 -20.87
N LYS A 193 0.98 -20.08 -19.71
CA LYS A 193 1.20 -21.51 -19.43
C LYS A 193 0.49 -22.38 -20.45
N HIS A 194 -0.77 -22.13 -20.74
CA HIS A 194 -1.53 -22.88 -21.74
C HIS A 194 -0.96 -22.66 -23.14
N GLY A 195 -0.68 -21.43 -23.53
CA GLY A 195 -0.14 -21.07 -24.84
C GLY A 195 1.25 -21.66 -25.11
N LEU A 196 2.07 -21.83 -24.09
CA LEU A 196 3.40 -22.44 -24.18
C LEU A 196 3.40 -23.95 -23.84
N GLY A 197 2.26 -24.52 -23.48
CA GLY A 197 2.16 -25.93 -23.09
C GLY A 197 2.91 -26.32 -21.82
N LEU A 198 3.24 -25.33 -20.96
CA LEU A 198 4.01 -25.57 -19.73
C LEU A 198 3.23 -26.32 -18.65
N ASP A 199 1.93 -26.40 -18.77
CA ASP A 199 1.02 -27.17 -17.92
C ASP A 199 0.91 -28.64 -18.33
N HIS A 200 1.45 -29.01 -19.50
CA HIS A 200 1.48 -30.38 -20.01
C HIS A 200 2.82 -31.10 -19.77
N PHE A 201 3.76 -30.48 -19.00
CA PHE A 201 5.03 -31.11 -18.72
C PHE A 201 4.88 -32.18 -17.63
N GLU A 202 4.91 -33.46 -18.04
CA GLU A 202 4.86 -34.63 -17.17
C GLU A 202 6.23 -35.25 -16.87
N GLY A 203 7.32 -34.61 -17.28
CA GLY A 203 8.66 -35.12 -17.09
C GLY A 203 9.14 -35.06 -15.62
N ARG A 204 9.76 -36.15 -15.15
CA ARG A 204 10.31 -36.25 -13.80
C ARG A 204 11.70 -35.61 -13.64
N SER A 205 12.30 -35.14 -14.72
CA SER A 205 13.60 -34.46 -14.72
C SER A 205 13.72 -33.46 -15.88
N TRP A 206 14.58 -32.45 -15.74
CA TRP A 206 14.90 -31.48 -16.79
C TRP A 206 15.70 -32.04 -17.96
N THR A 207 16.11 -33.30 -17.89
CA THR A 207 16.90 -34.02 -18.89
C THR A 207 16.06 -35.03 -19.68
N GLY A 208 14.77 -34.82 -19.76
CA GLY A 208 13.85 -35.64 -20.57
C GLY A 208 13.68 -35.10 -21.97
#